data_d6cfdc8ee68898f600009c1cb20636a3
#
_entry.id   d6cfdc8ee68898f600009c1cb20636a3
#
_cell.length_a   1.000
_cell.length_b   1.000
_cell.length_c   1.000
_cell.angle_alpha   90.00
_cell.angle_beta   90.00
_cell.angle_gamma   90.00
#
_symmetry.space_group_name_H-M   'P 1'
#
loop_
_entity.id
_entity.type
_entity.pdbx_description
1 polymer ?
#
loop_
_entity_poly.entity_id
_entity_poly.type
_entity_poly.pdbx_seq_one_letter_code
_entity_poly.pdbx_strand_id
1 'polypeptide(L)'
;MDRRREDLKENLRRRGLFLRSMIANPREVGAVWPTSRWAVRDLLEMGDLARARTVVEFGVGTGVYTEEVLKQLHPEGTFLAFEIDPDLASAVGARLKDPRLRVINDSAENVEDYLEGAKADYIVSSVPFTSLPADVRRSLLEAARNALAPDGQMLILQYSTAVLPYLQSTFPKIQRRFSPLNIPPAFLFACSATVLADSARSVEEASLEGSVAKIPYVLASLVLGALILLLLLGRRSISRR
;
A
#
# COMPACT_ATOMS: atom_id res chain seq x y z
N MET A 1 21.42 23.47 20.56
CA MET A 1 20.95 22.97 19.25
C MET A 1 21.16 21.47 19.09
N ASP A 2 22.15 20.88 19.73
CA ASP A 2 22.54 19.46 19.58
C ASP A 2 21.59 18.48 20.24
N ARG A 3 21.13 18.73 21.48
CA ARG A 3 20.19 17.85 22.20
C ARG A 3 18.84 17.58 21.45
N ARG A 4 18.26 18.61 20.83
CA ARG A 4 17.02 18.42 20.04
C ARG A 4 17.22 17.50 18.82
N ARG A 5 18.42 17.54 18.22
CA ARG A 5 18.74 16.64 17.10
C ARG A 5 19.00 15.21 17.57
N GLU A 6 19.59 15.04 18.74
CA GLU A 6 19.83 13.72 19.35
C GLU A 6 18.51 13.10 19.82
N ASP A 7 17.64 13.86 20.48
CA ASP A 7 16.31 13.41 20.91
C ASP A 7 15.44 13.02 19.71
N LEU A 8 15.53 13.76 18.58
CA LEU A 8 14.81 13.44 17.35
C LEU A 8 15.33 12.15 16.71
N LYS A 9 16.65 11.97 16.63
CA LYS A 9 17.29 10.75 16.12
C LYS A 9 16.94 9.52 16.97
N GLU A 10 16.97 9.65 18.28
CA GLU A 10 16.62 8.57 19.20
C GLU A 10 15.13 8.21 19.10
N ASN A 11 14.24 9.19 18.95
CA ASN A 11 12.82 8.97 18.75
C ASN A 11 12.54 8.29 17.40
N LEU A 12 13.19 8.71 16.33
CA LEU A 12 13.13 8.07 15.01
C LEU A 12 13.66 6.62 15.05
N ARG A 13 14.76 6.39 15.76
CA ARG A 13 15.32 5.05 15.96
C ARG A 13 14.37 4.15 16.73
N ARG A 14 13.74 4.62 17.82
CA ARG A 14 12.75 3.85 18.59
C ARG A 14 11.51 3.54 17.75
N ARG A 15 11.04 4.50 16.95
CA ARG A 15 9.94 4.29 15.99
C ARG A 15 10.31 3.25 14.93
N GLY A 16 11.51 3.33 14.37
CA GLY A 16 12.03 2.35 13.40
C GLY A 16 12.12 0.94 13.99
N LEU A 17 12.63 0.79 15.22
CA LEU A 17 12.68 -0.50 15.93
C LEU A 17 11.27 -1.06 16.21
N PHE A 18 10.31 -0.22 16.58
CA PHE A 18 8.93 -0.63 16.79
C PHE A 18 8.27 -1.08 15.48
N LEU A 19 8.42 -0.32 14.40
CA LEU A 19 7.94 -0.70 13.07
C LEU A 19 8.58 -2.00 12.58
N ARG A 20 9.89 -2.15 12.79
CA ARG A 20 10.62 -3.38 12.49
C ARG A 20 10.05 -4.58 13.25
N SER A 21 9.76 -4.46 14.54
CA SER A 21 9.19 -5.53 15.35
C SER A 21 7.79 -5.93 14.86
N MET A 22 6.98 -4.97 14.44
CA MET A 22 5.65 -5.23 13.88
C MET A 22 5.72 -5.93 12.52
N ILE A 23 6.67 -5.56 11.67
CA ILE A 23 6.86 -6.18 10.34
C ILE A 23 7.54 -7.55 10.47
N ALA A 24 8.45 -7.72 11.43
CA ALA A 24 9.14 -8.99 11.69
C ALA A 24 8.22 -10.06 12.30
N ASN A 25 7.11 -9.66 12.97
CA ASN A 25 6.12 -10.56 13.53
C ASN A 25 4.76 -10.44 12.82
N PRO A 26 4.65 -10.82 11.52
CA PRO A 26 3.41 -10.69 10.75
C PRO A 26 2.23 -11.47 11.38
N ARG A 27 2.52 -12.50 12.21
CA ARG A 27 1.51 -13.28 12.93
C ARG A 27 0.78 -12.48 14.00
N GLU A 28 1.45 -11.53 14.65
CA GLU A 28 0.85 -10.65 15.68
C GLU A 28 0.01 -9.52 15.07
N VAL A 29 0.29 -9.17 13.81
CA VAL A 29 -0.37 -8.07 13.08
C VAL A 29 -1.46 -8.59 12.12
N GLY A 30 -1.73 -9.90 12.11
CA GLY A 30 -2.75 -10.51 11.24
C GLY A 30 -2.35 -10.65 9.77
N ALA A 31 -1.13 -10.28 9.38
CA ALA A 31 -0.63 -10.43 8.02
C ALA A 31 0.11 -11.79 7.86
N VAL A 32 -0.65 -12.90 7.88
CA VAL A 32 -0.09 -14.26 7.85
C VAL A 32 0.32 -14.72 6.45
N TRP A 33 -0.08 -13.98 5.40
CA TRP A 33 0.13 -14.40 4.01
C TRP A 33 0.87 -13.31 3.21
N PRO A 34 1.89 -13.70 2.41
CA PRO A 34 2.49 -12.77 1.44
C PRO A 34 1.41 -12.24 0.50
N THR A 35 1.42 -10.95 0.23
CA THR A 35 0.52 -10.36 -0.76
C THR A 35 0.71 -11.07 -2.10
N SER A 36 -0.38 -11.50 -2.73
CA SER A 36 -0.29 -12.19 -4.01
C SER A 36 0.12 -11.21 -5.11
N ARG A 37 0.92 -11.69 -6.08
CA ARG A 37 1.29 -10.89 -7.27
C ARG A 37 0.08 -10.41 -8.06
N TRP A 38 -1.03 -11.15 -8.03
CA TRP A 38 -2.30 -10.76 -8.65
C TRP A 38 -2.88 -9.52 -8.00
N ALA A 39 -2.96 -9.49 -6.66
CA ALA A 39 -3.49 -8.33 -5.95
C ALA A 39 -2.59 -7.08 -6.11
N VAL A 40 -1.27 -7.28 -6.21
CA VAL A 40 -0.35 -6.17 -6.52
C VAL A 40 -0.62 -5.64 -7.94
N ARG A 41 -0.80 -6.51 -8.93
CA ARG A 41 -1.14 -6.09 -10.30
C ARG A 41 -2.48 -5.35 -10.36
N ASP A 42 -3.52 -5.91 -9.72
CA ASP A 42 -4.82 -5.24 -9.58
C ASP A 42 -4.69 -3.83 -8.97
N LEU A 43 -3.78 -3.66 -7.99
CA LEU A 43 -3.50 -2.37 -7.40
C LEU A 43 -2.83 -1.43 -8.39
N LEU A 44 -1.77 -1.89 -9.06
CA LEU A 44 -1.00 -1.08 -10.01
C LEU A 44 -1.82 -0.67 -11.24
N GLU A 45 -2.81 -1.48 -11.64
CA GLU A 45 -3.79 -1.13 -12.69
C GLU A 45 -4.72 0.04 -12.32
N MET A 46 -4.71 0.49 -11.06
CA MET A 46 -5.43 1.72 -10.66
C MET A 46 -4.65 2.99 -11.04
N GLY A 47 -3.39 2.86 -11.48
CA GLY A 47 -2.51 3.92 -11.96
C GLY A 47 -2.00 3.65 -13.38
N ASP A 48 -1.21 4.57 -13.93
CA ASP A 48 -0.51 4.45 -15.22
C ASP A 48 1.01 4.54 -15.00
N LEU A 49 1.60 3.44 -14.49
CA LEU A 49 3.02 3.41 -14.16
C LEU A 49 3.91 3.48 -15.42
N ALA A 50 3.37 3.13 -16.59
CA ALA A 50 4.12 3.22 -17.84
C ALA A 50 4.46 4.65 -18.24
N ARG A 51 3.71 5.63 -17.72
CA ARG A 51 3.98 7.06 -17.90
C ARG A 51 4.70 7.71 -16.73
N ALA A 52 4.79 7.01 -15.60
CA ALA A 52 5.39 7.54 -14.39
C ALA A 52 6.89 7.79 -14.55
N ARG A 53 7.35 8.96 -14.17
CA ARG A 53 8.77 9.34 -14.13
C ARG A 53 9.37 9.10 -12.75
N THR A 54 8.58 9.25 -11.71
CA THR A 54 9.02 9.05 -10.33
C THR A 54 8.00 8.20 -9.58
N VAL A 55 8.42 7.02 -9.15
CA VAL A 55 7.62 6.13 -8.30
C VAL A 55 8.34 5.94 -6.97
N VAL A 56 7.56 5.86 -5.90
CA VAL A 56 8.07 5.58 -4.54
C VAL A 56 7.36 4.37 -3.96
N GLU A 57 8.06 3.53 -3.21
CA GLU A 57 7.47 2.43 -2.46
C GLU A 57 7.70 2.64 -0.96
N PHE A 58 6.62 2.54 -0.18
CA PHE A 58 6.66 2.56 1.28
C PHE A 58 6.55 1.13 1.81
N GLY A 59 7.67 0.59 2.32
CA GLY A 59 7.76 -0.76 2.83
C GLY A 59 8.02 -1.78 1.72
N VAL A 60 9.28 -2.03 1.42
CA VAL A 60 9.72 -3.01 0.39
C VAL A 60 9.39 -4.44 0.80
N GLY A 61 9.59 -4.78 2.08
CA GLY A 61 9.37 -6.13 2.59
C GLY A 61 10.16 -7.16 1.79
N THR A 62 9.43 -8.15 1.23
CA THR A 62 10.06 -9.21 0.39
C THR A 62 10.27 -8.80 -1.07
N GLY A 63 9.90 -7.58 -1.46
CA GLY A 63 10.09 -7.03 -2.80
C GLY A 63 9.06 -7.45 -3.84
N VAL A 64 7.90 -7.97 -3.44
CA VAL A 64 6.83 -8.38 -4.37
C VAL A 64 6.28 -7.19 -5.15
N TYR A 65 6.05 -6.06 -4.46
CA TYR A 65 5.61 -4.82 -5.09
C TYR A 65 6.71 -4.25 -5.96
N THR A 66 7.94 -4.22 -5.45
CA THR A 66 9.12 -3.72 -6.17
C THR A 66 9.26 -4.42 -7.53
N GLU A 67 9.15 -5.75 -7.58
CA GLU A 67 9.22 -6.53 -8.82
C GLU A 67 8.10 -6.17 -9.81
N GLU A 68 6.85 -6.02 -9.33
CA GLU A 68 5.72 -5.75 -10.22
C GLU A 68 5.73 -4.28 -10.71
N VAL A 69 6.20 -3.33 -9.89
CA VAL A 69 6.41 -1.93 -10.29
C VAL A 69 7.49 -1.85 -11.39
N LEU A 70 8.64 -2.50 -11.21
CA LEU A 70 9.73 -2.47 -12.21
C LEU A 70 9.32 -2.98 -13.58
N LYS A 71 8.37 -3.92 -13.66
CA LYS A 71 7.83 -4.44 -14.93
C LYS A 71 6.99 -3.42 -15.70
N GLN A 72 6.40 -2.45 -15.01
CA GLN A 72 5.46 -1.50 -15.58
C GLN A 72 6.04 -0.08 -15.67
N LEU A 73 7.06 0.22 -14.87
CA LEU A 73 7.68 1.53 -14.79
C LEU A 73 8.26 1.97 -16.14
N HIS A 74 8.07 3.26 -16.46
CA HIS A 74 8.67 3.89 -17.62
C HIS A 74 10.17 3.56 -17.75
N PRO A 75 10.73 3.31 -18.95
CA PRO A 75 12.14 2.95 -19.13
C PRO A 75 13.14 3.94 -18.52
N GLU A 76 12.80 5.24 -18.53
CA GLU A 76 13.60 6.33 -17.92
C GLU A 76 13.07 6.77 -16.55
N GLY A 77 12.21 5.97 -15.92
CA GLY A 77 11.64 6.28 -14.61
C GLY A 77 12.66 6.09 -13.49
N THR A 78 12.43 6.80 -12.38
CA THR A 78 13.17 6.62 -11.12
C THR A 78 12.26 5.93 -10.12
N PHE A 79 12.79 4.94 -9.41
CA PHE A 79 12.05 4.18 -8.40
C PHE A 79 12.80 4.19 -7.06
N LEU A 80 12.24 4.88 -6.06
CA LEU A 80 12.77 4.95 -4.71
C LEU A 80 11.97 4.00 -3.81
N ALA A 81 12.61 2.99 -3.24
CA ALA A 81 11.95 1.95 -2.44
C ALA A 81 12.48 1.97 -1.01
N PHE A 82 11.63 2.36 -0.05
CA PHE A 82 11.98 2.55 1.35
C PHE A 82 11.69 1.29 2.17
N GLU A 83 12.69 0.90 2.96
CA GLU A 83 12.58 -0.20 3.91
C GLU A 83 13.37 0.12 5.19
N ILE A 84 12.71 0.03 6.34
CA ILE A 84 13.33 0.30 7.64
C ILE A 84 14.18 -0.87 8.16
N ASP A 85 13.89 -2.09 7.71
CA ASP A 85 14.66 -3.27 8.04
C ASP A 85 15.90 -3.37 7.13
N PRO A 86 17.14 -3.22 7.68
CA PRO A 86 18.35 -3.22 6.87
C PRO A 86 18.61 -4.56 6.19
N ASP A 87 18.17 -5.68 6.78
CA ASP A 87 18.38 -7.00 6.21
C ASP A 87 17.48 -7.20 5.00
N LEU A 88 16.21 -6.77 5.08
CA LEU A 88 15.27 -6.78 3.95
C LEU A 88 15.71 -5.81 2.85
N ALA A 89 16.09 -4.58 3.20
CA ALA A 89 16.58 -3.60 2.24
C ALA A 89 17.80 -4.11 1.47
N SER A 90 18.78 -4.68 2.20
CA SER A 90 19.98 -5.28 1.63
C SER A 90 19.66 -6.46 0.72
N ALA A 91 18.79 -7.38 1.17
CA ALA A 91 18.41 -8.58 0.43
C ALA A 91 17.72 -8.23 -0.90
N VAL A 92 16.76 -7.28 -0.87
CA VAL A 92 16.06 -6.84 -2.09
C VAL A 92 17.00 -6.08 -3.02
N GLY A 93 17.81 -5.15 -2.51
CA GLY A 93 18.79 -4.41 -3.30
C GLY A 93 19.90 -5.31 -3.91
N ALA A 94 20.24 -6.41 -3.24
CA ALA A 94 21.17 -7.41 -3.81
C ALA A 94 20.51 -8.23 -4.92
N ARG A 95 19.21 -8.54 -4.80
CA ARG A 95 18.46 -9.39 -5.72
C ARG A 95 17.98 -8.66 -6.98
N LEU A 96 17.47 -7.44 -6.82
CA LEU A 96 16.89 -6.66 -7.91
C LEU A 96 17.90 -5.65 -8.44
N LYS A 97 18.55 -6.02 -9.53
CA LYS A 97 19.57 -5.18 -10.19
C LYS A 97 18.93 -4.44 -11.38
N ASP A 98 18.22 -3.36 -11.09
CA ASP A 98 17.63 -2.48 -12.10
C ASP A 98 18.19 -1.07 -11.91
N PRO A 99 18.72 -0.40 -12.96
CA PRO A 99 19.31 0.92 -12.84
C PRO A 99 18.31 2.00 -12.42
N ARG A 100 17.02 1.76 -12.59
CA ARG A 100 15.94 2.68 -12.18
C ARG A 100 15.63 2.58 -10.69
N LEU A 101 16.02 1.46 -10.02
CA LEU A 101 15.69 1.17 -8.63
C LEU A 101 16.79 1.65 -7.68
N ARG A 102 16.38 2.40 -6.66
CA ARG A 102 17.19 2.71 -5.48
C ARG A 102 16.48 2.22 -4.23
N VAL A 103 16.99 1.15 -3.62
CA VAL A 103 16.50 0.69 -2.30
C VAL A 103 17.15 1.53 -1.22
N ILE A 104 16.34 2.10 -0.35
CA ILE A 104 16.73 3.06 0.69
C ILE A 104 16.41 2.45 2.05
N ASN A 105 17.45 2.24 2.87
CA ASN A 105 17.25 1.80 4.23
C ASN A 105 17.02 3.01 5.15
N ASP A 106 15.78 3.51 5.12
CA ASP A 106 15.32 4.62 5.96
C ASP A 106 13.80 4.56 6.14
N SER A 107 13.27 5.41 7.03
CA SER A 107 11.83 5.61 7.16
C SER A 107 11.29 6.35 5.93
N ALA A 108 10.15 5.87 5.41
CA ALA A 108 9.44 6.57 4.34
C ALA A 108 8.85 7.92 4.78
N GLU A 109 8.88 8.25 6.08
CA GLU A 109 8.60 9.60 6.59
C GLU A 109 9.58 10.65 6.03
N ASN A 110 10.81 10.22 5.67
CA ASN A 110 11.88 11.07 5.13
C ASN A 110 11.90 11.13 3.61
N VAL A 111 10.82 10.71 2.92
CA VAL A 111 10.78 10.59 1.45
C VAL A 111 11.14 11.88 0.71
N GLU A 112 10.76 13.06 1.24
CA GLU A 112 11.05 14.35 0.60
C GLU A 112 12.56 14.65 0.52
N ASP A 113 13.36 14.17 1.48
CA ASP A 113 14.82 14.36 1.47
C ASP A 113 15.51 13.62 0.30
N TYR A 114 14.88 12.55 -0.20
CA TYR A 114 15.40 11.71 -1.27
C TYR A 114 14.87 12.06 -2.66
N LEU A 115 13.80 12.85 -2.72
CA LEU A 115 13.20 13.32 -3.98
C LEU A 115 13.93 14.53 -4.59
N GLU A 116 14.86 15.16 -3.83
CA GLU A 116 15.70 16.26 -4.31
C GLU A 116 14.90 17.41 -4.97
N GLY A 117 13.71 17.67 -4.44
CA GLY A 117 12.78 18.68 -4.95
C GLY A 117 11.84 18.20 -6.06
N ALA A 118 12.00 16.99 -6.58
CA ALA A 118 11.02 16.35 -7.45
C ALA A 118 9.76 15.95 -6.68
N LYS A 119 8.72 15.53 -7.42
CA LYS A 119 7.50 14.96 -6.85
C LYS A 119 7.25 13.58 -7.44
N ALA A 120 6.59 12.72 -6.65
CA ALA A 120 6.24 11.38 -7.07
C ALA A 120 4.94 11.37 -7.88
N ASP A 121 4.94 10.71 -9.03
CA ASP A 121 3.73 10.44 -9.79
C ASP A 121 2.88 9.38 -9.08
N TYR A 122 3.55 8.37 -8.51
CA TYR A 122 2.90 7.33 -7.73
C TYR A 122 3.69 6.99 -6.48
N ILE A 123 2.96 6.78 -5.39
CA ILE A 123 3.48 6.14 -4.18
C ILE A 123 2.73 4.82 -4.00
N VAL A 124 3.44 3.70 -3.94
CA VAL A 124 2.86 2.37 -3.70
C VAL A 124 3.17 1.96 -2.27
N SER A 125 2.19 1.42 -1.53
CA SER A 125 2.41 1.06 -0.13
C SER A 125 1.78 -0.27 0.25
N SER A 126 2.58 -1.11 0.90
CA SER A 126 2.17 -2.32 1.61
C SER A 126 2.13 -2.15 3.13
N VAL A 127 2.37 -0.94 3.63
CA VAL A 127 2.41 -0.64 5.07
C VAL A 127 1.04 -0.90 5.71
N PRO A 128 0.96 -1.64 6.83
CA PRO A 128 -0.31 -1.94 7.50
C PRO A 128 -0.79 -0.75 8.35
N PHE A 129 -1.32 0.29 7.72
CA PHE A 129 -1.67 1.56 8.37
C PHE A 129 -2.58 1.43 9.59
N THR A 130 -3.49 0.46 9.60
CA THR A 130 -4.41 0.23 10.74
C THR A 130 -3.70 -0.27 11.98
N SER A 131 -2.55 -0.91 11.84
CA SER A 131 -1.76 -1.47 12.93
C SER A 131 -0.69 -0.51 13.47
N LEU A 132 -0.45 0.62 12.78
CA LEU A 132 0.54 1.60 13.20
C LEU A 132 0.05 2.47 14.35
N PRO A 133 0.95 2.95 15.24
CA PRO A 133 0.66 4.05 16.15
C PRO A 133 0.10 5.26 15.39
N ALA A 134 -0.80 5.99 16.04
CA ALA A 134 -1.57 7.06 15.39
C ALA A 134 -0.68 8.19 14.86
N ASP A 135 0.39 8.52 15.57
CA ASP A 135 1.38 9.54 15.19
C ASP A 135 2.20 9.10 13.97
N VAL A 136 2.70 7.84 13.97
CA VAL A 136 3.48 7.27 12.84
C VAL A 136 2.62 7.17 11.59
N ARG A 137 1.37 6.65 11.74
CA ARG A 137 0.43 6.55 10.63
C ARG A 137 0.16 7.92 10.00
N ARG A 138 -0.10 8.94 10.83
CA ARG A 138 -0.34 10.31 10.37
C ARG A 138 0.88 10.85 9.65
N SER A 139 2.06 10.74 10.24
CA SER A 139 3.32 11.22 9.67
C SER A 139 3.59 10.60 8.29
N LEU A 140 3.42 9.28 8.14
CA LEU A 140 3.59 8.58 6.86
C LEU A 140 2.59 9.03 5.80
N LEU A 141 1.31 9.23 6.17
CA LEU A 141 0.29 9.69 5.22
C LEU A 141 0.51 11.15 4.80
N GLU A 142 0.93 12.01 5.74
CA GLU A 142 1.32 13.39 5.45
C GLU A 142 2.55 13.47 4.55
N ALA A 143 3.59 12.68 4.85
CA ALA A 143 4.78 12.57 4.00
C ALA A 143 4.42 12.10 2.58
N ALA A 144 3.56 11.10 2.46
CA ALA A 144 3.09 10.63 1.16
C ALA A 144 2.35 11.74 0.40
N ARG A 145 1.40 12.43 1.05
CA ARG A 145 0.66 13.52 0.42
C ARG A 145 1.57 14.65 -0.04
N ASN A 146 2.54 15.03 0.79
CA ASN A 146 3.48 16.10 0.47
C ASN A 146 4.45 15.72 -0.66
N ALA A 147 4.84 14.46 -0.74
CA ALA A 147 5.74 13.95 -1.77
C ALA A 147 5.07 13.78 -3.15
N LEU A 148 3.74 13.64 -3.21
CA LEU A 148 3.01 13.47 -4.47
C LEU A 148 3.01 14.72 -5.34
N ALA A 149 3.06 14.51 -6.65
CA ALA A 149 2.74 15.51 -7.65
C ALA A 149 1.25 15.92 -7.56
N PRO A 150 0.84 17.08 -8.11
CA PRO A 150 -0.56 17.52 -8.05
C PRO A 150 -1.56 16.51 -8.62
N ASP A 151 -1.19 15.75 -9.64
CA ASP A 151 -1.96 14.67 -10.28
C ASP A 151 -1.52 13.28 -9.83
N GLY A 152 -0.56 13.22 -8.90
CA GLY A 152 -0.03 11.98 -8.37
C GLY A 152 -1.01 11.24 -7.46
N GLN A 153 -0.79 9.95 -7.30
CA GLN A 153 -1.65 9.06 -6.51
C GLN A 153 -0.85 8.16 -5.59
N MET A 154 -1.38 7.94 -4.38
CA MET A 154 -0.92 6.89 -3.51
C MET A 154 -1.80 5.64 -3.68
N LEU A 155 -1.17 4.52 -4.05
CA LEU A 155 -1.80 3.21 -4.25
C LEU A 155 -1.53 2.32 -3.03
N ILE A 156 -2.61 1.87 -2.37
CA ILE A 156 -2.51 1.18 -1.08
C ILE A 156 -3.33 -0.10 -1.12
N LEU A 157 -2.73 -1.21 -0.66
CA LEU A 157 -3.45 -2.45 -0.40
C LEU A 157 -3.64 -2.63 1.11
N GLN A 158 -4.87 -2.92 1.52
CA GLN A 158 -5.22 -3.21 2.91
C GLN A 158 -6.19 -4.39 3.01
N TYR A 159 -6.15 -5.12 4.12
CA TYR A 159 -7.06 -6.24 4.37
C TYR A 159 -8.37 -5.82 5.07
N SER A 160 -8.52 -4.53 5.35
CA SER A 160 -9.69 -3.97 6.02
C SER A 160 -9.98 -2.56 5.52
N THR A 161 -11.26 -2.20 5.51
CA THR A 161 -11.70 -0.82 5.23
C THR A 161 -11.52 0.12 6.43
N ALA A 162 -11.07 -0.38 7.58
CA ALA A 162 -10.81 0.43 8.78
C ALA A 162 -9.73 1.52 8.57
N VAL A 163 -8.96 1.44 7.48
CA VAL A 163 -8.02 2.47 7.06
C VAL A 163 -8.71 3.73 6.51
N LEU A 164 -9.95 3.62 6.00
CA LEU A 164 -10.65 4.70 5.28
C LEU A 164 -10.71 6.04 6.03
N PRO A 165 -11.08 6.12 7.34
CA PRO A 165 -11.11 7.39 8.03
C PRO A 165 -9.77 8.13 8.02
N TYR A 166 -8.66 7.39 8.08
CA TYR A 166 -7.32 7.96 8.03
C TYR A 166 -6.94 8.46 6.65
N LEU A 167 -7.31 7.72 5.60
CA LEU A 167 -7.10 8.14 4.22
C LEU A 167 -7.94 9.39 3.90
N GLN A 168 -9.21 9.41 4.33
CA GLN A 168 -10.13 10.53 4.12
C GLN A 168 -9.71 11.81 4.85
N SER A 169 -9.02 11.70 5.98
CA SER A 169 -8.48 12.87 6.68
C SER A 169 -7.26 13.49 5.97
N THR A 170 -6.61 12.74 5.07
CA THR A 170 -5.37 13.16 4.40
C THR A 170 -5.59 13.47 2.92
N PHE A 171 -6.37 12.64 2.22
CA PHE A 171 -6.55 12.72 0.77
C PHE A 171 -7.97 13.14 0.40
N PRO A 172 -8.13 14.16 -0.46
CA PRO A 172 -9.45 14.69 -0.82
C PRO A 172 -10.25 13.76 -1.76
N LYS A 173 -9.57 12.87 -2.51
CA LYS A 173 -10.21 11.92 -3.42
C LYS A 173 -9.65 10.52 -3.21
N ILE A 174 -10.54 9.55 -3.01
CA ILE A 174 -10.18 8.14 -2.81
C ILE A 174 -11.05 7.27 -3.72
N GLN A 175 -10.42 6.51 -4.59
CA GLN A 175 -11.05 5.42 -5.33
C GLN A 175 -10.80 4.11 -4.60
N ARG A 176 -11.76 3.21 -4.60
CA ARG A 176 -11.67 1.91 -3.94
C ARG A 176 -12.03 0.79 -4.90
N ARG A 177 -11.21 -0.26 -4.91
CA ARG A 177 -11.47 -1.52 -5.60
C ARG A 177 -11.38 -2.67 -4.60
N PHE A 178 -12.07 -3.77 -4.85
CA PHE A 178 -11.99 -4.99 -4.07
C PHE A 178 -11.30 -6.07 -4.91
N SER A 179 -10.27 -6.71 -4.35
CA SER A 179 -9.53 -7.81 -4.99
C SER A 179 -9.86 -9.13 -4.28
N PRO A 180 -10.79 -9.94 -4.82
CA PRO A 180 -11.22 -11.19 -4.20
C PRO A 180 -10.22 -12.33 -4.38
N LEU A 181 -9.32 -12.23 -5.36
CA LEU A 181 -8.34 -13.29 -5.68
C LEU A 181 -7.12 -13.28 -4.75
N ASN A 182 -7.01 -12.30 -3.86
CA ASN A 182 -6.02 -12.34 -2.79
C ASN A 182 -6.54 -13.19 -1.63
N ILE A 183 -5.65 -13.87 -0.90
CA ILE A 183 -5.99 -14.66 0.29
C ILE A 183 -5.20 -14.12 1.47
N PRO A 184 -5.87 -13.47 2.46
CA PRO A 184 -7.29 -13.10 2.47
C PRO A 184 -7.62 -12.04 1.43
N PRO A 185 -8.90 -11.86 1.03
CA PRO A 185 -9.31 -10.81 0.09
C PRO A 185 -8.87 -9.41 0.55
N ALA A 186 -8.52 -8.55 -0.40
CA ALA A 186 -7.95 -7.24 -0.11
C ALA A 186 -8.79 -6.09 -0.67
N PHE A 187 -8.66 -4.94 -0.02
CA PHE A 187 -9.17 -3.65 -0.51
C PHE A 187 -8.01 -2.84 -1.08
N LEU A 188 -8.20 -2.31 -2.27
CA LEU A 188 -7.25 -1.50 -2.99
C LEU A 188 -7.75 -0.06 -3.00
N PHE A 189 -6.86 0.88 -2.74
CA PHE A 189 -7.19 2.31 -2.68
C PHE A 189 -6.23 3.09 -3.57
N ALA A 190 -6.78 4.00 -4.38
CA ALA A 190 -6.02 5.04 -5.06
C ALA A 190 -6.42 6.40 -4.47
N CYS A 191 -5.47 7.06 -3.81
CA CYS A 191 -5.67 8.30 -3.08
C CYS A 191 -4.96 9.43 -3.81
N SER A 192 -5.68 10.47 -4.26
CA SER A 192 -5.13 11.62 -4.97
C SER A 192 -4.85 12.76 -4.01
N ALA A 193 -3.72 13.45 -4.19
CA ALA A 193 -3.30 14.59 -3.37
C ALA A 193 -4.18 15.84 -3.60
N THR A 194 -4.75 15.96 -4.80
CA THR A 194 -5.62 17.09 -5.18
C THR A 194 -6.94 16.59 -5.77
N VAL A 195 -7.95 17.46 -5.75
CA VAL A 195 -9.17 17.28 -6.53
C VAL A 195 -8.91 17.94 -7.89
N LEU A 196 -8.51 17.14 -8.89
CA LEU A 196 -8.42 17.68 -10.26
C LEU A 196 -9.82 18.09 -10.73
N ALA A 197 -9.93 19.24 -11.39
CA ALA A 197 -11.18 19.82 -11.85
C ALA A 197 -11.91 19.00 -12.95
N ASP A 198 -11.41 17.81 -13.29
CA ASP A 198 -12.00 16.90 -14.29
C ASP A 198 -13.28 16.17 -13.82
N SER A 199 -13.79 16.49 -12.62
CA SER A 199 -15.00 15.88 -12.08
C SER A 199 -16.31 16.38 -12.72
N ALA A 200 -16.26 17.29 -13.70
CA ALA A 200 -17.47 17.73 -14.40
C ALA A 200 -18.05 16.63 -15.34
N ARG A 201 -17.21 15.72 -15.86
CA ARG A 201 -17.67 14.60 -16.69
C ARG A 201 -18.15 13.38 -15.91
N SER A 202 -17.56 13.10 -14.75
CA SER A 202 -17.91 11.91 -13.97
C SER A 202 -19.19 12.07 -13.13
N VAL A 203 -19.65 13.31 -12.88
CA VAL A 203 -20.92 13.54 -12.17
C VAL A 203 -22.13 13.26 -13.07
N GLU A 204 -21.98 13.44 -14.38
CA GLU A 204 -23.03 13.18 -15.35
C GLU A 204 -23.19 11.68 -15.63
N GLU A 205 -22.11 10.90 -15.64
CA GLU A 205 -22.15 9.43 -15.75
C GLU A 205 -22.62 8.74 -14.45
N ALA A 206 -22.25 9.23 -13.26
CA ALA A 206 -22.70 8.67 -11.98
C ALA A 206 -24.20 8.89 -11.73
N SER A 207 -24.82 9.88 -12.38
CA SER A 207 -26.27 10.10 -12.30
C SER A 207 -27.10 9.06 -13.09
N LEU A 208 -26.48 8.36 -14.03
CA LEU A 208 -27.15 7.32 -14.84
C LEU A 208 -26.99 5.91 -14.27
N GLU A 209 -25.99 5.63 -13.44
CA GLU A 209 -25.76 4.30 -12.82
C GLU A 209 -26.36 4.12 -11.43
N GLY A 210 -27.07 5.10 -10.91
CA GLY A 210 -27.68 5.10 -9.56
C GLY A 210 -28.81 4.09 -9.32
N SER A 211 -29.03 3.11 -10.22
CA SER A 211 -30.15 2.16 -10.13
C SER A 211 -29.79 0.68 -10.23
N VAL A 212 -28.56 0.27 -9.94
CA VAL A 212 -28.22 -1.17 -9.92
C VAL A 212 -27.77 -1.60 -8.53
N ALA A 213 -28.73 -2.24 -7.86
CA ALA A 213 -28.66 -3.26 -6.80
C ALA A 213 -27.57 -3.09 -5.71
N LYS A 214 -28.00 -2.57 -4.58
CA LYS A 214 -27.40 -2.87 -3.26
C LYS A 214 -27.58 -4.37 -2.97
N ILE A 215 -26.66 -5.22 -3.41
CA ILE A 215 -26.53 -6.58 -2.87
C ILE A 215 -25.91 -6.41 -1.48
N PRO A 216 -26.60 -6.82 -0.41
CA PRO A 216 -26.07 -6.65 0.94
C PRO A 216 -24.83 -7.53 1.11
N TYR A 217 -23.70 -6.93 1.46
CA TYR A 217 -22.42 -7.58 1.70
C TYR A 217 -22.47 -8.74 2.72
N VAL A 218 -23.53 -8.81 3.53
CA VAL A 218 -23.83 -9.89 4.46
C VAL A 218 -24.06 -11.22 3.74
N LEU A 219 -24.69 -11.24 2.56
CA LEU A 219 -24.93 -12.46 1.79
C LEU A 219 -23.66 -13.04 1.18
N ALA A 220 -22.75 -12.19 0.71
CA ALA A 220 -21.46 -12.65 0.16
C ALA A 220 -20.56 -13.27 1.25
N SER A 221 -20.57 -12.70 2.45
CA SER A 221 -19.83 -13.23 3.62
C SER A 221 -20.41 -14.56 4.10
N LEU A 222 -21.73 -14.73 4.07
CA LEU A 222 -22.39 -15.98 4.47
C LEU A 222 -22.14 -17.11 3.46
N VAL A 223 -22.15 -16.81 2.15
CA VAL A 223 -21.86 -17.81 1.11
C VAL A 223 -20.41 -18.27 1.17
N LEU A 224 -19.45 -17.36 1.39
CA LEU A 224 -18.06 -17.71 1.52
C LEU A 224 -17.78 -18.50 2.80
N GLY A 225 -18.41 -18.13 3.91
CA GLY A 225 -18.34 -18.87 5.18
C GLY A 225 -18.92 -20.29 5.06
N ALA A 226 -20.05 -20.47 4.37
CA ALA A 226 -20.65 -21.77 4.12
C ALA A 226 -19.79 -22.65 3.20
N LEU A 227 -19.13 -22.06 2.19
CA LEU A 227 -18.24 -22.81 1.29
C LEU A 227 -16.97 -23.30 2.02
N ILE A 228 -16.39 -22.47 2.89
CA ILE A 228 -15.25 -22.85 3.72
C ILE A 228 -15.63 -23.94 4.72
N LEU A 229 -16.82 -23.86 5.33
CA LEU A 229 -17.32 -24.88 6.25
C LEU A 229 -17.57 -26.21 5.55
N LEU A 230 -18.12 -26.21 4.34
CA LEU A 230 -18.31 -27.40 3.51
C LEU A 230 -17.00 -28.07 3.09
N LEU A 231 -15.96 -27.27 2.76
CA LEU A 231 -14.62 -27.79 2.46
C LEU A 231 -13.95 -28.41 3.68
N LEU A 232 -14.14 -27.84 4.87
CA LEU A 232 -13.60 -28.37 6.12
C LEU A 232 -14.33 -29.65 6.59
N LEU A 233 -15.62 -29.74 6.40
CA LEU A 233 -16.43 -30.91 6.73
C LEU A 233 -16.23 -32.06 5.74
N GLY A 234 -16.05 -31.76 4.44
CA GLY A 234 -15.77 -32.77 3.40
C GLY A 234 -14.43 -33.48 3.60
N ARG A 235 -13.42 -32.82 4.18
CA ARG A 235 -12.13 -33.45 4.50
C ARG A 235 -12.18 -34.43 5.66
N ARG A 236 -13.16 -34.34 6.56
CA ARG A 236 -13.32 -35.30 7.68
C ARG A 236 -13.99 -36.62 7.29
N SER A 237 -14.66 -36.66 6.14
CA SER A 237 -15.33 -37.88 5.66
C SER A 237 -14.41 -38.85 4.92
N ILE A 238 -13.25 -38.39 4.42
CA ILE A 238 -12.31 -39.22 3.62
C ILE A 238 -11.28 -39.96 4.49
N SER A 239 -11.16 -39.62 5.78
CA SER A 239 -10.19 -40.25 6.70
C SER A 239 -10.76 -41.44 7.53
N ARG A 240 -11.94 -41.95 7.17
CA ARG A 240 -12.54 -43.13 7.82
C ARG A 240 -13.03 -44.15 6.80
N ARG A 241 -12.16 -44.61 5.95
CA ARG A 241 -12.26 -45.90 5.26
C ARG A 241 -10.89 -46.50 5.09
#